data_5c93a22a993cdf4e9e0dcd542c6f15aa
#
_entry.id   5c93a22a993cdf4e9e0dcd542c6f15aa
#
_cell.length_a   1.000
_cell.length_b   1.000
_cell.length_c   1.000
_cell.angle_alpha   90.00
_cell.angle_beta   90.00
_cell.angle_gamma   90.00
#
_symmetry.space_group_name_H-M   'P 1'
#
loop_
_entity.id
_entity.type
_entity.pdbx_description
1 polymer ?
#
loop_
_entity_poly.entity_id
_entity_poly.type
_entity_poly.pdbx_seq_one_letter_code
_entity_poly.pdbx_strand_id
1 'polypeptide(L)'
;VGNQTDSLVVNLYEYTTIADAEDALMKIAEVTSLQGTKKEVLDRTKQRIDSYLLPHVGLDKNARLEKAKTICKLIKQFYLAREHQEDSLTDKDHYSNKRIRLSGDLLADLFRVNLNILLREIQHSLQKTVKRRKFYSIKTIAKSTLFSHRIESAIATGSWIGERTGVTQNMKKDNCLSMMSQLQKIVSTLSGEQENFAARTVHPTHYGRFCPIETPEGTEIGLRKNLAMLAKVSTRVGVSDEKVIK
;
A
#
# COMPACT_ATOMS: atom_id res chain seq x y z
N VAL A 1 19.73 17.53 12.97
CA VAL A 1 20.12 16.26 13.62
C VAL A 1 21.04 16.51 14.82
N GLY A 2 21.32 17.76 15.21
CA GLY A 2 21.98 18.27 16.42
C GLY A 2 22.67 17.25 17.35
N ASN A 3 22.35 17.28 18.62
CA ASN A 3 23.00 16.52 19.71
C ASN A 3 22.75 14.99 19.74
N GLN A 4 22.20 14.37 18.69
CA GLN A 4 21.84 12.94 18.62
C GLN A 4 22.80 12.13 17.74
N THR A 5 23.97 12.69 17.45
CA THR A 5 24.99 12.04 16.61
C THR A 5 25.43 10.69 17.16
N ASP A 6 25.48 10.51 18.48
CA ASP A 6 26.04 9.31 19.10
C ASP A 6 25.19 8.05 18.79
N SER A 7 23.87 8.15 18.85
CA SER A 7 22.99 7.01 18.51
C SER A 7 22.97 6.72 17.01
N LEU A 8 23.18 7.73 16.15
CA LEU A 8 23.38 7.53 14.71
C LEU A 8 24.72 6.84 14.42
N VAL A 9 25.79 7.27 15.08
CA VAL A 9 27.13 6.69 14.90
C VAL A 9 27.13 5.20 15.25
N VAL A 10 26.45 4.78 16.33
CA VAL A 10 26.33 3.37 16.69
C VAL A 10 25.68 2.55 15.59
N ASN A 11 24.60 3.06 14.98
CA ASN A 11 23.93 2.37 13.88
C ASN A 11 24.71 2.39 12.56
N LEU A 12 25.59 3.36 12.37
CA LEU A 12 26.42 3.48 11.17
C LEU A 12 27.76 2.77 11.30
N TYR A 13 28.10 2.24 12.47
CA TYR A 13 29.40 1.62 12.75
C TYR A 13 29.77 0.51 11.77
N GLU A 14 28.81 -0.34 11.41
CA GLU A 14 29.02 -1.42 10.43
C GLU A 14 29.32 -0.91 8.99
N TYR A 15 29.00 0.34 8.71
CA TYR A 15 29.12 0.95 7.38
C TYR A 15 30.23 2.00 7.28
N THR A 16 31.07 2.12 8.31
CA THR A 16 32.18 3.09 8.33
C THR A 16 33.26 2.82 7.27
N THR A 17 33.30 1.60 6.76
CA THR A 17 34.21 1.17 5.68
C THR A 17 33.80 1.62 4.28
N ILE A 18 32.59 2.17 4.14
CA ILE A 18 32.05 2.60 2.84
C ILE A 18 32.54 4.02 2.58
N ALA A 19 33.46 4.17 1.62
CA ALA A 19 33.99 5.46 1.23
C ALA A 19 33.23 6.09 0.07
N ASP A 20 32.85 5.28 -0.93
CA ASP A 20 32.29 5.73 -2.19
C ASP A 20 30.83 5.29 -2.38
N ALA A 21 30.12 6.02 -3.29
CA ALA A 21 28.77 5.70 -3.68
C ALA A 21 28.64 4.32 -4.38
N GLU A 22 29.70 3.86 -5.05
CA GLU A 22 29.73 2.54 -5.68
C GLU A 22 29.80 1.45 -4.63
N ASP A 23 30.61 1.62 -3.59
CA ASP A 23 30.72 0.67 -2.48
C ASP A 23 29.39 0.57 -1.73
N ALA A 24 28.70 1.69 -1.50
CA ALA A 24 27.37 1.70 -0.92
C ALA A 24 26.36 0.91 -1.78
N LEU A 25 26.38 1.09 -3.09
CA LEU A 25 25.51 0.33 -4.00
C LEU A 25 25.83 -1.15 -4.02
N MET A 26 27.11 -1.52 -3.93
CA MET A 26 27.54 -2.92 -3.85
C MET A 26 27.08 -3.55 -2.52
N LYS A 27 27.15 -2.81 -1.42
CA LYS A 27 26.65 -3.28 -0.12
C LYS A 27 25.13 -3.51 -0.13
N ILE A 28 24.38 -2.61 -0.73
CA ILE A 28 22.93 -2.79 -0.95
C ILE A 28 22.66 -4.02 -1.83
N ALA A 29 23.47 -4.25 -2.86
CA ALA A 29 23.35 -5.40 -3.73
C ALA A 29 23.61 -6.72 -2.98
N GLU A 30 24.60 -6.75 -2.10
CA GLU A 30 24.90 -7.89 -1.25
C GLU A 30 23.71 -8.22 -0.34
N VAL A 31 23.19 -7.24 0.40
CA VAL A 31 22.01 -7.40 1.27
C VAL A 31 20.78 -7.87 0.48
N THR A 32 20.64 -7.41 -0.76
CA THR A 32 19.50 -7.80 -1.64
C THR A 32 19.78 -9.03 -2.48
N SER A 33 20.90 -9.72 -2.25
CA SER A 33 21.30 -10.97 -2.93
C SER A 33 21.26 -10.90 -4.47
N LEU A 34 21.73 -9.77 -5.03
CA LEU A 34 21.82 -9.59 -6.47
C LEU A 34 23.06 -10.26 -7.03
N GLN A 35 22.87 -11.12 -8.04
CA GLN A 35 23.95 -11.82 -8.73
C GLN A 35 24.11 -11.27 -10.15
N GLY A 36 25.35 -11.22 -10.63
CA GLY A 36 25.71 -10.80 -11.98
C GLY A 36 27.08 -10.16 -12.07
N THR A 37 27.41 -9.58 -13.22
CA THR A 37 28.63 -8.79 -13.40
C THR A 37 28.53 -7.48 -12.59
N LYS A 38 29.67 -6.95 -12.13
CA LYS A 38 29.72 -5.73 -11.30
C LYS A 38 28.87 -4.59 -11.90
N LYS A 39 28.95 -4.36 -13.20
CA LYS A 39 28.19 -3.32 -13.89
C LYS A 39 26.68 -3.58 -13.88
N GLU A 40 26.26 -4.80 -14.18
CA GLU A 40 24.85 -5.18 -14.16
C GLU A 40 24.25 -5.09 -12.75
N VAL A 41 25.01 -5.49 -11.74
CA VAL A 41 24.61 -5.42 -10.34
C VAL A 41 24.40 -3.96 -9.92
N LEU A 42 25.31 -3.06 -10.26
CA LEU A 42 25.18 -1.63 -9.98
C LEU A 42 23.93 -1.02 -10.66
N ASP A 43 23.71 -1.35 -11.93
CA ASP A 43 22.55 -0.81 -12.66
C ASP A 43 21.21 -1.35 -12.10
N ARG A 44 21.16 -2.63 -11.77
CA ARG A 44 19.98 -3.24 -11.13
C ARG A 44 19.74 -2.65 -9.73
N THR A 45 20.79 -2.41 -8.95
CA THR A 45 20.67 -1.77 -7.64
C THR A 45 20.13 -0.35 -7.76
N LYS A 46 20.64 0.44 -8.70
CA LYS A 46 20.10 1.78 -8.99
C LYS A 46 18.62 1.73 -9.38
N GLN A 47 18.25 0.79 -10.25
CA GLN A 47 16.82 0.61 -10.63
C GLN A 47 15.95 0.21 -9.45
N ARG A 48 16.44 -0.65 -8.55
CA ARG A 48 15.71 -1.01 -7.32
C ARG A 48 15.50 0.20 -6.42
N ILE A 49 16.53 1.01 -6.18
CA ILE A 49 16.41 2.25 -5.40
C ILE A 49 15.40 3.20 -6.05
N ASP A 50 15.44 3.36 -7.37
CA ASP A 50 14.52 4.25 -8.07
C ASP A 50 13.06 3.76 -7.97
N SER A 51 12.83 2.45 -8.10
CA SER A 51 11.48 1.87 -8.19
C SER A 51 10.85 1.55 -6.83
N TYR A 52 11.63 1.09 -5.86
CA TYR A 52 11.09 0.55 -4.59
C TYR A 52 11.32 1.44 -3.38
N LEU A 53 12.41 2.22 -3.35
CA LEU A 53 12.65 3.13 -2.23
C LEU A 53 11.77 4.37 -2.41
N LEU A 54 10.85 4.61 -1.45
CA LEU A 54 9.96 5.77 -1.42
C LEU A 54 9.35 6.10 -2.81
N PRO A 55 8.58 5.18 -3.42
CA PRO A 55 8.06 5.35 -4.77
C PRO A 55 7.11 6.55 -4.91
N HIS A 56 6.49 6.98 -3.81
CA HIS A 56 5.61 8.15 -3.76
C HIS A 56 6.33 9.49 -3.95
N VAL A 57 7.64 9.55 -3.71
CA VAL A 57 8.45 10.76 -3.92
C VAL A 57 8.81 10.92 -5.40
N GLY A 58 9.00 9.81 -6.12
CA GLY A 58 9.28 9.77 -7.54
C GLY A 58 9.99 8.48 -7.94
N LEU A 59 9.90 8.15 -9.22
CA LEU A 59 10.52 6.94 -9.81
C LEU A 59 11.76 7.27 -10.66
N ASP A 60 12.04 8.56 -10.85
CA ASP A 60 13.11 9.03 -11.71
C ASP A 60 14.44 9.17 -10.97
N LYS A 61 15.54 9.18 -11.74
CA LYS A 61 16.89 9.41 -11.21
C LYS A 61 17.02 10.75 -10.49
N ASN A 62 16.29 11.78 -10.94
CA ASN A 62 16.30 13.11 -10.35
C ASN A 62 15.65 13.16 -8.96
N ALA A 63 14.75 12.22 -8.68
CA ALA A 63 14.08 12.13 -7.39
C ALA A 63 14.96 11.56 -6.26
N ARG A 64 16.15 11.03 -6.56
CA ARG A 64 17.05 10.43 -5.54
C ARG A 64 17.43 11.41 -4.44
N LEU A 65 17.70 12.67 -4.78
CA LEU A 65 18.01 13.70 -3.80
C LEU A 65 16.83 13.98 -2.87
N GLU A 66 15.63 14.04 -3.42
CA GLU A 66 14.41 14.24 -2.62
C GLU A 66 14.10 13.02 -1.75
N LYS A 67 14.38 11.81 -2.23
CA LYS A 67 14.29 10.59 -1.40
C LYS A 67 15.26 10.64 -0.23
N ALA A 68 16.51 11.05 -0.45
CA ALA A 68 17.50 11.22 0.62
C ALA A 68 17.04 12.25 1.65
N LYS A 69 16.57 13.42 1.21
CA LYS A 69 16.00 14.44 2.10
C LYS A 69 14.80 13.92 2.90
N THR A 70 13.94 13.12 2.28
CA THR A 70 12.77 12.51 2.93
C THR A 70 13.19 11.54 4.03
N ILE A 71 14.21 10.70 3.77
CA ILE A 71 14.78 9.80 4.79
C ILE A 71 15.36 10.60 5.96
N CYS A 72 16.11 11.65 5.68
CA CYS A 72 16.64 12.52 6.74
C CYS A 72 15.53 13.17 7.58
N LYS A 73 14.43 13.60 6.95
CA LYS A 73 13.25 14.12 7.66
C LYS A 73 12.60 13.06 8.55
N LEU A 74 12.45 11.84 8.04
CA LEU A 74 11.89 10.72 8.83
C LEU A 74 12.76 10.39 10.04
N ILE A 75 14.08 10.32 9.85
CA ILE A 75 15.03 10.10 10.96
C ILE A 75 14.91 11.22 12.00
N LYS A 76 14.88 12.49 11.55
CA LYS A 76 14.72 13.63 12.45
C LYS A 76 13.41 13.54 13.25
N GLN A 77 12.29 13.24 12.60
CA GLN A 77 11.00 13.08 13.29
C GLN A 77 11.00 11.93 14.27
N PHE A 78 11.64 10.81 13.93
CA PHE A 78 11.79 9.68 14.85
C PHE A 78 12.51 10.07 16.12
N TYR A 79 13.63 10.80 16.03
CA TYR A 79 14.37 11.25 17.22
C TYR A 79 13.59 12.27 18.04
N LEU A 80 12.89 13.22 17.40
CA LEU A 80 12.04 14.18 18.11
C LEU A 80 10.89 13.47 18.84
N ALA A 81 10.23 12.51 18.22
CA ALA A 81 9.17 11.73 18.86
C ALA A 81 9.70 10.93 20.07
N ARG A 82 10.92 10.39 19.97
CA ARG A 82 11.56 9.68 21.08
C ARG A 82 11.89 10.59 22.28
N GLU A 83 12.30 11.84 22.02
CA GLU A 83 12.62 12.80 23.09
C GLU A 83 11.39 13.35 23.78
N HIS A 84 10.33 13.65 23.03
CA HIS A 84 9.17 14.36 23.55
C HIS A 84 8.06 13.46 24.09
N GLN A 85 8.17 12.14 23.93
CA GLN A 85 7.11 11.18 24.31
C GLN A 85 5.71 11.59 23.85
N GLU A 86 5.63 12.36 22.79
CA GLU A 86 4.34 12.80 22.22
C GLU A 86 3.66 11.64 21.48
N ASP A 87 2.98 10.78 22.22
CA ASP A 87 2.21 9.65 21.69
C ASP A 87 1.11 10.08 20.71
N SER A 88 0.61 11.31 20.83
CA SER A 88 -0.55 11.79 20.05
C SER A 88 -0.26 11.99 18.57
N LEU A 89 0.95 12.40 18.17
CA LEU A 89 1.31 12.64 16.77
C LEU A 89 1.69 11.37 16.02
N THR A 90 2.05 10.31 16.75
CA THR A 90 2.54 9.03 16.20
C THR A 90 1.56 7.88 16.38
N ASP A 91 0.40 8.13 17.00
CA ASP A 91 -0.59 7.09 17.25
C ASP A 91 -1.17 6.56 15.92
N LYS A 92 -0.80 5.31 15.60
CA LYS A 92 -1.28 4.59 14.42
C LYS A 92 -2.78 4.29 14.48
N ASP A 93 -3.37 4.25 15.67
CA ASP A 93 -4.78 3.91 15.87
C ASP A 93 -5.69 5.14 15.84
N HIS A 94 -5.11 6.33 15.86
CA HIS A 94 -5.84 7.59 15.69
C HIS A 94 -6.46 7.68 14.28
N TYR A 95 -7.76 7.97 14.19
CA TYR A 95 -8.50 7.96 12.92
C TYR A 95 -8.12 9.09 11.95
N SER A 96 -7.43 10.13 12.37
CA SER A 96 -6.82 11.09 11.44
C SER A 96 -5.75 10.46 10.54
N ASN A 97 -5.08 9.41 11.02
CA ASN A 97 -4.01 8.72 10.31
C ASN A 97 -4.53 7.56 9.43
N LYS A 98 -5.80 7.21 9.56
CA LYS A 98 -6.42 6.12 8.79
C LYS A 98 -7.16 6.67 7.57
N ARG A 99 -7.19 5.87 6.51
CA ARG A 99 -7.91 6.18 5.27
C ARG A 99 -8.81 5.01 4.92
N ILE A 100 -10.03 5.33 4.47
CA ILE A 100 -10.98 4.36 3.98
C ILE A 100 -10.79 4.22 2.48
N ARG A 101 -10.67 2.99 2.01
CA ARG A 101 -10.68 2.68 0.59
C ARG A 101 -12.11 2.32 0.18
N LEU A 102 -12.64 3.08 -0.73
CA LEU A 102 -13.96 2.84 -1.29
C LEU A 102 -13.91 1.80 -2.43
N SER A 103 -15.08 1.34 -2.84
CA SER A 103 -15.24 0.38 -3.93
C SER A 103 -14.54 0.85 -5.23
N GLY A 104 -14.61 2.13 -5.53
CA GLY A 104 -13.94 2.70 -6.71
C GLY A 104 -12.42 2.55 -6.68
N ASP A 105 -11.80 2.78 -5.53
CA ASP A 105 -10.34 2.62 -5.37
C ASP A 105 -9.93 1.14 -5.52
N LEU A 106 -10.73 0.23 -4.95
CA LEU A 106 -10.48 -1.20 -5.03
C LEU A 106 -10.66 -1.72 -6.47
N LEU A 107 -11.69 -1.25 -7.18
CA LEU A 107 -11.90 -1.58 -8.58
C LEU A 107 -10.79 -1.02 -9.48
N ALA A 108 -10.33 0.21 -9.23
CA ALA A 108 -9.23 0.81 -9.98
C ALA A 108 -7.93 0.02 -9.82
N ASP A 109 -7.63 -0.44 -8.62
CA ASP A 109 -6.46 -1.29 -8.37
C ASP A 109 -6.57 -2.64 -9.10
N LEU A 110 -7.74 -3.29 -9.03
CA LEU A 110 -8.01 -4.54 -9.75
C LEU A 110 -7.85 -4.36 -11.26
N PHE A 111 -8.43 -3.30 -11.81
CA PHE A 111 -8.35 -2.98 -13.23
C PHE A 111 -6.90 -2.74 -13.65
N ARG A 112 -6.16 -1.92 -12.91
CA ARG A 112 -4.75 -1.57 -13.22
C ARG A 112 -3.86 -2.80 -13.26
N VAL A 113 -3.99 -3.70 -12.30
CA VAL A 113 -3.17 -4.92 -12.26
C VAL A 113 -3.52 -5.85 -13.40
N ASN A 114 -4.81 -6.09 -13.66
CA ASN A 114 -5.24 -6.96 -14.76
C ASN A 114 -4.89 -6.39 -16.13
N LEU A 115 -4.96 -5.07 -16.30
CA LEU A 115 -4.52 -4.40 -17.53
C LEU A 115 -3.01 -4.59 -17.75
N ASN A 116 -2.20 -4.42 -16.71
CA ASN A 116 -0.76 -4.66 -16.82
C ASN A 116 -0.42 -6.11 -17.17
N ILE A 117 -1.18 -7.07 -16.65
CA ILE A 117 -1.01 -8.48 -17.02
C ILE A 117 -1.38 -8.69 -18.48
N LEU A 118 -2.51 -8.15 -18.94
CA LEU A 118 -2.93 -8.22 -20.33
C LEU A 118 -1.86 -7.64 -21.28
N LEU A 119 -1.33 -6.46 -20.95
CA LEU A 119 -0.26 -5.84 -21.75
C LEU A 119 0.99 -6.70 -21.84
N ARG A 120 1.40 -7.34 -20.74
CA ARG A 120 2.54 -8.27 -20.75
C ARG A 120 2.26 -9.51 -21.60
N GLU A 121 1.05 -10.05 -21.54
CA GLU A 121 0.66 -11.20 -22.34
C GLU A 121 0.63 -10.86 -23.85
N ILE A 122 0.12 -9.68 -24.20
CA ILE A 122 0.15 -9.17 -25.57
C ILE A 122 1.60 -9.02 -26.04
N GLN A 123 2.46 -8.39 -25.25
CA GLN A 123 3.88 -8.22 -25.56
C GLN A 123 4.58 -9.56 -25.78
N HIS A 124 4.35 -10.52 -24.89
CA HIS A 124 4.91 -11.87 -25.00
C HIS A 124 4.42 -12.59 -26.26
N SER A 125 3.13 -12.50 -26.55
CA SER A 125 2.52 -13.11 -27.73
C SER A 125 3.05 -12.49 -29.04
N LEU A 126 3.21 -11.17 -29.06
CA LEU A 126 3.83 -10.46 -30.18
C LEU A 126 5.29 -10.92 -30.39
N GLN A 127 6.10 -10.95 -29.35
CA GLN A 127 7.48 -11.42 -29.45
C GLN A 127 7.57 -12.86 -29.98
N LYS A 128 6.67 -13.75 -29.52
CA LYS A 128 6.60 -15.13 -29.99
C LYS A 128 6.20 -15.22 -31.47
N THR A 129 5.28 -14.36 -31.91
CA THR A 129 4.81 -14.30 -33.31
C THR A 129 5.92 -13.79 -34.22
N VAL A 130 6.61 -12.73 -33.82
CA VAL A 130 7.76 -12.18 -34.59
C VAL A 130 8.88 -13.22 -34.72
N LYS A 131 9.23 -13.92 -33.64
CA LYS A 131 10.25 -15.00 -33.68
C LYS A 131 9.87 -16.14 -34.62
N ARG A 132 8.56 -16.45 -34.75
CA ARG A 132 8.06 -17.52 -35.60
C ARG A 132 7.81 -17.07 -37.05
N ARG A 133 8.02 -15.79 -37.36
CA ARG A 133 7.73 -15.18 -38.70
C ARG A 133 6.31 -15.45 -39.22
N LYS A 134 5.34 -15.58 -38.28
CA LYS A 134 3.91 -15.77 -38.65
C LYS A 134 3.15 -14.51 -38.25
N PHE A 135 2.41 -13.96 -39.22
CA PHE A 135 1.58 -12.78 -38.95
C PHE A 135 0.17 -13.24 -38.56
N TYR A 136 -0.24 -12.93 -37.36
CA TYR A 136 -1.60 -13.12 -36.88
C TYR A 136 -2.31 -11.78 -36.74
N SER A 137 -3.63 -11.80 -36.85
CA SER A 137 -4.44 -10.61 -36.59
C SER A 137 -4.25 -10.16 -35.14
N ILE A 138 -4.25 -8.84 -34.90
CA ILE A 138 -4.17 -8.25 -33.55
C ILE A 138 -5.28 -8.81 -32.65
N LYS A 139 -6.47 -9.06 -33.18
CA LYS A 139 -7.58 -9.68 -32.43
C LYS A 139 -7.26 -11.09 -31.90
N THR A 140 -6.42 -11.84 -32.60
CA THR A 140 -5.99 -13.18 -32.16
C THR A 140 -4.90 -13.10 -31.10
N ILE A 141 -4.09 -12.06 -31.13
CA ILE A 141 -2.99 -11.84 -30.18
C ILE A 141 -3.55 -11.26 -28.87
N ALA A 142 -4.44 -10.29 -28.96
CA ALA A 142 -5.09 -9.65 -27.83
C ALA A 142 -6.36 -10.41 -27.43
N LYS A 143 -6.23 -11.39 -26.56
CA LYS A 143 -7.36 -12.15 -26.02
C LYS A 143 -8.11 -11.32 -24.98
N SER A 144 -9.14 -10.59 -25.38
CA SER A 144 -9.98 -9.79 -24.48
C SER A 144 -10.66 -10.61 -23.36
N THR A 145 -10.97 -11.87 -23.65
CA THR A 145 -11.58 -12.81 -22.69
C THR A 145 -10.77 -13.01 -21.42
N LEU A 146 -9.44 -12.93 -21.48
CA LEU A 146 -8.57 -13.08 -20.30
C LEU A 146 -8.81 -11.96 -19.28
N PHE A 147 -8.96 -10.74 -19.76
CA PHE A 147 -9.22 -9.57 -18.91
C PHE A 147 -10.60 -9.68 -18.26
N SER A 148 -11.63 -9.95 -19.03
CA SER A 148 -13.01 -10.09 -18.53
C SER A 148 -13.12 -11.21 -17.51
N HIS A 149 -12.58 -12.39 -17.81
CA HIS A 149 -12.59 -13.53 -16.88
C HIS A 149 -11.92 -13.26 -15.54
N ARG A 150 -10.81 -12.52 -15.54
CA ARG A 150 -10.12 -12.17 -14.29
C ARG A 150 -10.94 -11.24 -13.42
N ILE A 151 -11.61 -10.27 -14.03
CA ILE A 151 -12.49 -9.34 -13.29
C ILE A 151 -13.74 -10.08 -12.80
N GLU A 152 -14.38 -10.86 -13.66
CA GLU A 152 -15.54 -11.68 -13.31
C GLU A 152 -15.23 -12.65 -12.17
N SER A 153 -14.09 -13.34 -12.23
CA SER A 153 -13.63 -14.25 -11.19
C SER A 153 -13.40 -13.52 -9.87
N ALA A 154 -12.76 -12.35 -9.89
CA ALA A 154 -12.54 -11.56 -8.68
C ALA A 154 -13.86 -11.10 -8.04
N ILE A 155 -14.82 -10.67 -8.84
CA ILE A 155 -16.14 -10.27 -8.37
C ILE A 155 -16.92 -11.48 -7.83
N ALA A 156 -16.88 -12.61 -8.53
CA ALA A 156 -17.62 -13.82 -8.13
C ALA A 156 -17.08 -14.48 -6.86
N THR A 157 -15.75 -14.53 -6.70
CA THR A 157 -15.11 -15.21 -5.56
C THR A 157 -14.88 -14.28 -4.36
N GLY A 158 -14.92 -12.97 -4.57
CA GLY A 158 -14.54 -11.99 -3.55
C GLY A 158 -13.05 -11.91 -3.26
N SER A 159 -12.23 -12.67 -4.01
CA SER A 159 -10.78 -12.65 -3.88
C SER A 159 -10.18 -11.50 -4.67
N TRP A 160 -9.45 -10.64 -3.97
CA TRP A 160 -8.92 -9.40 -4.54
C TRP A 160 -7.40 -9.38 -4.52
N ILE A 161 -6.81 -8.35 -5.11
CA ILE A 161 -5.37 -8.14 -5.15
C ILE A 161 -4.82 -7.94 -3.73
N GLY A 162 -3.62 -8.49 -3.46
CA GLY A 162 -2.93 -8.37 -2.17
C GLY A 162 -3.54 -9.27 -1.09
N GLU A 163 -3.92 -10.49 -1.49
CA GLU A 163 -4.44 -11.54 -0.57
C GLU A 163 -5.71 -11.12 0.20
N ARG A 164 -6.43 -10.14 -0.33
CA ARG A 164 -7.69 -9.70 0.26
C ARG A 164 -8.81 -10.64 -0.17
N THR A 165 -9.56 -11.14 0.79
CA THR A 165 -10.73 -12.00 0.56
C THR A 165 -11.99 -11.33 1.11
N GLY A 166 -13.15 -11.70 0.56
CA GLY A 166 -14.43 -11.20 1.02
C GLY A 166 -14.69 -9.72 0.69
N VAL A 167 -14.02 -9.19 -0.34
CA VAL A 167 -14.26 -7.81 -0.81
C VAL A 167 -15.63 -7.68 -1.45
N THR A 168 -16.00 -8.62 -2.32
CA THR A 168 -17.38 -8.77 -2.81
C THR A 168 -18.11 -9.81 -1.99
N GLN A 169 -19.32 -9.48 -1.56
CA GLN A 169 -20.16 -10.33 -0.74
C GLN A 169 -21.58 -10.31 -1.28
N ASN A 170 -22.29 -11.42 -1.12
CA ASN A 170 -23.72 -11.45 -1.40
C ASN A 170 -24.46 -10.61 -0.37
N MET A 171 -25.41 -9.81 -0.84
CA MET A 171 -26.23 -9.00 0.04
C MET A 171 -27.21 -9.88 0.83
N LYS A 172 -27.19 -9.77 2.13
CA LYS A 172 -28.18 -10.39 3.03
C LYS A 172 -29.47 -9.59 2.98
N LYS A 173 -30.54 -10.21 2.46
CA LYS A 173 -31.85 -9.57 2.28
C LYS A 173 -32.82 -9.94 3.39
N ASP A 174 -32.37 -9.98 4.65
CA ASP A 174 -33.22 -10.37 5.79
C ASP A 174 -34.18 -9.24 6.12
N ASN A 175 -33.68 -8.03 6.27
CA ASN A 175 -34.46 -6.83 6.50
C ASN A 175 -33.72 -5.59 6.02
N CYS A 176 -34.38 -4.44 5.96
CA CYS A 176 -33.84 -3.19 5.48
C CYS A 176 -32.63 -2.70 6.32
N LEU A 177 -32.70 -2.86 7.65
CA LEU A 177 -31.62 -2.45 8.55
C LEU A 177 -30.36 -3.31 8.37
N SER A 178 -30.52 -4.63 8.18
CA SER A 178 -29.41 -5.53 7.90
C SER A 178 -28.70 -5.18 6.59
N MET A 179 -29.48 -4.82 5.57
CA MET A 179 -28.91 -4.37 4.28
C MET A 179 -28.10 -3.06 4.44
N MET A 180 -28.65 -2.09 5.17
CA MET A 180 -27.95 -0.82 5.43
C MET A 180 -26.68 -1.04 6.24
N SER A 181 -26.74 -1.85 7.29
CA SER A 181 -25.59 -2.19 8.11
C SER A 181 -24.48 -2.87 7.28
N GLN A 182 -24.85 -3.82 6.39
CA GLN A 182 -23.88 -4.47 5.52
C GLN A 182 -23.19 -3.49 4.56
N LEU A 183 -23.94 -2.52 4.01
CA LEU A 183 -23.38 -1.49 3.10
C LEU A 183 -22.48 -0.48 3.82
N GLN A 184 -22.68 -0.27 5.11
CA GLN A 184 -21.88 0.66 5.93
C GLN A 184 -20.70 -0.03 6.63
N LYS A 185 -20.54 -1.35 6.43
CA LYS A 185 -19.49 -2.13 7.08
C LYS A 185 -18.12 -1.80 6.56
N ILE A 186 -17.19 -1.60 7.48
CA ILE A 186 -15.77 -1.35 7.20
C ILE A 186 -14.96 -2.50 7.78
N VAL A 187 -14.08 -3.04 6.95
CA VAL A 187 -13.23 -4.18 7.30
C VAL A 187 -11.79 -3.72 7.40
N SER A 188 -11.13 -4.05 8.51
CA SER A 188 -9.69 -3.88 8.65
C SER A 188 -8.95 -4.92 7.79
N THR A 189 -7.76 -4.56 7.32
CA THR A 189 -6.88 -5.49 6.59
C THR A 189 -6.08 -6.41 7.50
N LEU A 190 -6.21 -6.25 8.83
CA LEU A 190 -5.54 -7.12 9.80
C LEU A 190 -6.23 -8.48 9.86
N SER A 191 -5.43 -9.54 9.99
CA SER A 191 -5.96 -10.89 10.18
C SER A 191 -6.65 -11.01 11.54
N GLY A 192 -7.81 -11.70 11.56
CA GLY A 192 -8.53 -11.99 12.80
C GLY A 192 -7.79 -12.93 13.74
N GLU A 193 -6.81 -13.68 13.23
CA GLU A 193 -6.00 -14.63 14.00
C GLU A 193 -4.91 -13.93 14.83
N GLN A 194 -4.53 -12.71 14.46
CA GLN A 194 -3.52 -11.96 15.19
C GLN A 194 -4.10 -11.28 16.43
N GLU A 195 -3.46 -11.53 17.57
CA GLU A 195 -3.76 -10.83 18.83
C GLU A 195 -3.23 -9.40 18.77
N ASN A 196 -4.05 -8.49 18.27
CA ASN A 196 -3.72 -7.06 18.26
C ASN A 196 -4.82 -6.30 19.01
N PHE A 197 -4.72 -6.24 20.32
CA PHE A 197 -5.71 -5.60 21.18
C PHE A 197 -5.86 -4.10 20.88
N ALA A 198 -4.78 -3.39 20.64
CA ALA A 198 -4.82 -1.96 20.37
C ALA A 198 -5.67 -1.60 19.14
N ALA A 199 -5.61 -2.42 18.08
CA ALA A 199 -6.43 -2.21 16.88
C ALA A 199 -7.90 -2.59 17.08
N ARG A 200 -8.22 -3.43 18.08
CA ARG A 200 -9.57 -3.92 18.38
C ARG A 200 -10.33 -3.05 19.38
N THR A 201 -9.60 -2.38 20.27
CA THR A 201 -10.19 -1.51 21.29
C THR A 201 -10.85 -0.28 20.66
N VAL A 202 -11.83 0.27 21.38
CA VAL A 202 -12.49 1.51 20.99
C VAL A 202 -11.57 2.67 21.29
N HIS A 203 -11.05 3.31 20.25
CA HIS A 203 -10.24 4.51 20.38
C HIS A 203 -11.15 5.75 20.56
N PRO A 204 -10.78 6.77 21.35
CA PRO A 204 -11.59 7.98 21.52
C PRO A 204 -12.00 8.65 20.20
N THR A 205 -11.16 8.57 19.17
CA THR A 205 -11.45 9.13 17.84
C THR A 205 -12.45 8.33 17.02
N HIS A 206 -12.97 7.17 17.52
CA HIS A 206 -14.09 6.47 16.93
C HIS A 206 -15.38 7.30 16.92
N TYR A 207 -15.61 8.04 18.01
CA TYR A 207 -16.87 8.77 18.18
C TYR A 207 -17.12 9.75 17.03
N GLY A 208 -18.35 9.73 16.52
CA GLY A 208 -18.75 10.52 15.36
C GLY A 208 -18.34 9.96 13.99
N ARG A 209 -17.45 8.95 13.94
CA ARG A 209 -16.99 8.29 12.71
C ARG A 209 -17.48 6.86 12.57
N PHE A 210 -17.34 6.08 13.63
CA PHE A 210 -17.78 4.68 13.67
C PHE A 210 -18.69 4.44 14.86
N CYS A 211 -19.59 3.47 14.71
CA CYS A 211 -20.41 3.01 15.82
C CYS A 211 -19.52 2.30 16.85
N PRO A 212 -19.51 2.73 18.12
CA PRO A 212 -18.66 2.11 19.14
C PRO A 212 -19.18 0.74 19.61
N ILE A 213 -20.42 0.40 19.30
CA ILE A 213 -21.11 -0.82 19.79
C ILE A 213 -21.17 -1.87 18.68
N GLU A 214 -21.44 -1.48 17.43
CA GLU A 214 -21.69 -2.41 16.35
C GLU A 214 -20.38 -3.03 15.82
N THR A 215 -20.09 -4.25 16.30
CA THR A 215 -18.97 -5.08 15.87
C THR A 215 -19.38 -6.55 15.99
N PRO A 216 -18.90 -7.45 15.10
CA PRO A 216 -19.19 -8.87 15.22
C PRO A 216 -18.51 -9.48 16.45
N GLU A 217 -19.09 -10.56 16.94
CA GLU A 217 -18.48 -11.41 17.98
C GLU A 217 -17.40 -12.33 17.37
N GLY A 218 -16.54 -12.88 18.24
CA GLY A 218 -15.51 -13.85 17.85
C GLY A 218 -14.20 -13.23 17.37
N THR A 219 -13.51 -13.91 16.47
CA THR A 219 -12.16 -13.56 16.02
C THR A 219 -12.07 -12.20 15.32
N GLU A 220 -13.15 -11.71 14.78
CA GLU A 220 -13.20 -10.45 14.04
C GLU A 220 -13.67 -9.24 14.87
N ILE A 221 -13.85 -9.43 16.18
CA ILE A 221 -14.24 -8.37 17.10
C ILE A 221 -13.31 -7.15 16.98
N GLY A 222 -13.86 -5.95 16.83
CA GLY A 222 -13.13 -4.70 16.69
C GLY A 222 -12.42 -4.49 15.34
N LEU A 223 -12.29 -5.52 14.49
CA LEU A 223 -11.69 -5.41 13.16
C LEU A 223 -12.73 -5.11 12.07
N ARG A 224 -13.95 -5.54 12.26
CA ARG A 224 -15.10 -5.12 11.45
C ARG A 224 -15.88 -4.06 12.22
N LYS A 225 -16.08 -2.93 11.59
CA LYS A 225 -16.75 -1.76 12.18
C LYS A 225 -17.84 -1.28 11.23
N ASN A 226 -18.77 -0.52 11.75
CA ASN A 226 -19.82 0.12 10.96
C ASN A 226 -19.70 1.65 11.08
N LEU A 227 -20.01 2.37 10.01
CA LEU A 227 -20.06 3.82 10.04
C LEU A 227 -21.12 4.29 11.06
N ALA A 228 -20.83 5.39 11.75
CA ALA A 228 -21.83 6.06 12.57
C ALA A 228 -22.96 6.62 11.67
N MET A 229 -24.15 6.72 12.22
CA MET A 229 -25.37 7.07 11.47
C MET A 229 -25.26 8.36 10.64
N LEU A 230 -24.58 9.38 11.14
CA LEU A 230 -24.38 10.66 10.47
C LEU A 230 -23.01 10.82 9.82
N ALA A 231 -22.15 9.79 9.90
CA ALA A 231 -20.82 9.86 9.34
C ALA A 231 -20.88 9.86 7.81
N LYS A 232 -20.08 10.72 7.19
CA LYS A 232 -19.90 10.78 5.74
C LYS A 232 -18.43 10.57 5.42
N VAL A 233 -18.16 9.74 4.41
CA VAL A 233 -16.80 9.58 3.89
C VAL A 233 -16.50 10.75 2.98
N SER A 234 -15.45 11.53 3.31
CA SER A 234 -14.99 12.60 2.44
C SER A 234 -14.43 12.01 1.15
N THR A 235 -14.93 12.47 0.02
CA THR A 235 -14.28 12.26 -1.27
C THR A 235 -13.00 13.09 -1.34
N ARG A 236 -12.08 12.73 -2.25
CA ARG A 236 -10.79 13.42 -2.40
C ARG A 236 -10.94 14.92 -2.25
N VAL A 237 -10.29 15.43 -1.21
CA VAL A 237 -10.18 16.87 -0.96
C VAL A 237 -9.38 17.47 -2.11
N GLY A 238 -9.93 18.42 -2.84
CA GLY A 238 -9.17 19.22 -3.81
C GLY A 238 -8.10 20.03 -3.08
N VAL A 239 -7.07 20.45 -3.79
CA VAL A 239 -5.94 21.24 -3.25
C VAL A 239 -6.41 22.51 -2.49
N SER A 240 -7.64 23.00 -2.76
CA SER A 240 -8.28 24.12 -2.07
C SER A 240 -8.75 23.80 -0.65
N ASP A 241 -8.95 22.54 -0.32
CA ASP A 241 -9.54 22.12 0.96
C ASP A 241 -8.49 21.78 2.03
N GLU A 242 -7.20 21.76 1.68
CA GLU A 242 -6.10 21.62 2.65
C GLU A 242 -6.06 22.74 3.68
N LYS A 243 -6.67 23.90 3.37
CA LYS A 243 -6.77 25.05 4.29
C LYS A 243 -7.86 24.89 5.35
N VAL A 244 -8.77 23.94 5.19
CA VAL A 244 -9.89 23.70 6.12
C VAL A 244 -9.54 22.68 7.19
N ILE A 245 -8.43 21.91 7.01
CA ILE A 245 -8.00 20.82 7.90
C ILE A 245 -6.87 21.25 8.85
N LYS A 246 -6.47 22.51 8.82
CA LYS A 246 -5.48 23.06 9.76
C LYS A 246 -6.15 23.63 10.98
#